data_d4575b4e1477ff48edcaf2c40cfc3f68
#
_entry.id   d4575b4e1477ff48edcaf2c40cfc3f68
#
_cell.length_a   1.000
_cell.length_b   1.000
_cell.length_c   1.000
_cell.angle_alpha   90.00
_cell.angle_beta   90.00
_cell.angle_gamma   90.00
#
_symmetry.space_group_name_H-M   'P 1'
#
loop_
_entity.id
_entity.type
_entity.pdbx_description
1 polymer ?
#
loop_
_entity_poly.entity_id
_entity_poly.type
_entity_poly.pdbx_seq_one_letter_code
_entity_poly.pdbx_strand_id
1 'polypeptide(L)'
;MTDAAGTYRLIGAFVDELVRCGLRDACTSPGSRCTPLVLTLAGDERLRCHSHIDERCAGFFALGLAKASALPVALACTSGTAVAELLPAVVEAHEARVPLIVLSADRPPELREVGAGQTIDQLKIFGGFAKWFFEVGTHETTSERLRWIRALACRAWATAREGRPGVVHLNFALREPLVIDALPPLEGQGRADAAQLLQRSPQRGEDREAAARLRELIADARRGVLVAGRHERATLLGRAAAAFCESVGWPLLADPMSGARRGRAAIAHYDALLRAPGFLAERVPDVILRVGDLPVSKPLRTWLQALTDIPQIALDPECAYQDPAGVVSDWLAAEPAATLQALVSHGTRIDSDWLEGWRSADERAAEAILSVLSTDDLSEPAVAAELGVLLPRHATLFVASSMPVRDIETFWPVRSDPPRVLCNRGANGIDGTVSSAFGAAAAGDGPVVLLIGDVALAYDLGGLLAASRLDLKLTIVLLNNEGGGIFDFLPVSGSPMALADDLYTRHIATPTGLEFAGAAALYGLSYETVSDVPAFRAALERALAGRGSAMIEVHGERTANMELHRRAWSAVSDRLR
;
A
#
# COMPACT_ATOMS: atom_id res chain seq x y z
N MET A 1 -35.91 28.07 5.58
CA MET A 1 -34.75 28.37 4.72
C MET A 1 -33.51 27.91 5.42
N THR A 2 -32.78 26.97 4.85
CA THR A 2 -31.42 26.63 5.33
C THR A 2 -30.56 27.87 5.15
N ASP A 3 -30.09 28.47 6.26
CA ASP A 3 -29.12 29.55 6.18
C ASP A 3 -27.70 28.95 6.05
N ALA A 4 -26.76 29.69 5.49
CA ALA A 4 -25.39 29.20 5.36
C ALA A 4 -24.80 28.87 6.74
N ALA A 5 -25.06 29.67 7.78
CA ALA A 5 -24.58 29.45 9.12
C ALA A 5 -25.07 28.11 9.70
N GLY A 6 -26.33 27.74 9.43
CA GLY A 6 -26.86 26.43 9.81
C GLY A 6 -26.12 25.27 9.15
N THR A 7 -25.82 25.37 7.85
CA THR A 7 -25.03 24.38 7.12
C THR A 7 -23.64 24.22 7.75
N TYR A 8 -22.93 25.31 8.03
CA TYR A 8 -21.61 25.26 8.66
C TYR A 8 -21.64 24.73 10.10
N ARG A 9 -22.73 24.99 10.87
CA ARG A 9 -22.89 24.38 12.21
C ARG A 9 -23.03 22.85 12.13
N LEU A 10 -23.79 22.33 11.17
CA LEU A 10 -23.92 20.89 10.97
C LEU A 10 -22.61 20.25 10.54
N ILE A 11 -21.93 20.82 9.54
CA ILE A 11 -20.64 20.33 9.06
C ILE A 11 -19.59 20.47 10.16
N GLY A 12 -19.57 21.57 10.91
CA GLY A 12 -18.67 21.77 12.04
C GLY A 12 -18.85 20.72 13.13
N ALA A 13 -20.12 20.40 13.48
CA ALA A 13 -20.39 19.32 14.43
C ALA A 13 -19.93 17.94 13.92
N PHE A 14 -20.06 17.69 12.62
CA PHE A 14 -19.58 16.46 11.97
C PHE A 14 -18.06 16.35 12.02
N VAL A 15 -17.34 17.41 11.62
CA VAL A 15 -15.87 17.45 11.59
C VAL A 15 -15.30 17.37 13.01
N ASP A 16 -15.83 18.16 13.96
CA ASP A 16 -15.45 18.10 15.38
C ASP A 16 -15.55 16.67 15.91
N GLU A 17 -16.61 15.96 15.55
CA GLU A 17 -16.83 14.60 16.03
C GLU A 17 -15.87 13.60 15.38
N LEU A 18 -15.54 13.75 14.08
CA LEU A 18 -14.50 12.93 13.44
C LEU A 18 -13.13 13.13 14.13
N VAL A 19 -12.79 14.38 14.49
CA VAL A 19 -11.56 14.70 15.24
C VAL A 19 -11.57 14.03 16.61
N ARG A 20 -12.69 14.08 17.32
CA ARG A 20 -12.88 13.38 18.61
C ARG A 20 -12.76 11.85 18.48
N CYS A 21 -13.16 11.29 17.35
CA CYS A 21 -12.96 9.88 17.03
C CYS A 21 -11.49 9.52 16.70
N GLY A 22 -10.65 10.51 16.40
CA GLY A 22 -9.24 10.34 16.13
C GLY A 22 -8.78 10.73 14.71
N LEU A 23 -9.62 11.40 13.91
CA LEU A 23 -9.21 11.97 12.63
C LEU A 23 -8.09 12.99 12.86
N ARG A 24 -7.02 12.89 12.07
CA ARG A 24 -5.83 13.75 12.14
C ARG A 24 -5.57 14.48 10.83
N ASP A 25 -5.96 13.88 9.72
CA ASP A 25 -5.61 14.33 8.38
C ASP A 25 -6.83 14.41 7.47
N ALA A 26 -6.85 15.47 6.66
CA ALA A 26 -7.84 15.64 5.60
C ALA A 26 -7.14 16.05 4.30
N CYS A 27 -7.63 15.53 3.18
CA CYS A 27 -7.28 16.00 1.84
C CYS A 27 -8.46 16.76 1.26
N THR A 28 -8.20 17.86 0.57
CA THR A 28 -9.24 18.68 -0.03
C THR A 28 -8.89 19.03 -1.47
N SER A 29 -9.91 19.07 -2.35
CA SER A 29 -9.79 19.64 -3.68
C SER A 29 -10.76 20.83 -3.84
N PRO A 30 -10.39 21.87 -4.61
CA PRO A 30 -11.15 23.10 -4.68
C PRO A 30 -12.46 22.92 -5.47
N GLY A 31 -13.46 23.72 -5.12
CA GLY A 31 -14.72 23.80 -5.87
C GLY A 31 -15.77 24.57 -5.10
N SER A 32 -16.66 25.27 -5.80
CA SER A 32 -17.66 26.10 -5.16
C SER A 32 -18.61 25.30 -4.26
N ARG A 33 -19.08 24.13 -4.73
CA ARG A 33 -20.07 23.35 -3.97
C ARG A 33 -19.50 22.73 -2.68
N CYS A 34 -18.21 22.38 -2.65
CA CYS A 34 -17.57 21.83 -1.46
C CYS A 34 -17.03 22.89 -0.47
N THR A 35 -17.18 24.18 -0.77
CA THR A 35 -16.67 25.27 0.10
C THR A 35 -16.99 25.07 1.58
N PRO A 36 -18.24 24.72 1.99
CA PRO A 36 -18.53 24.49 3.41
C PRO A 36 -17.73 23.34 4.04
N LEU A 37 -17.50 22.24 3.30
CA LEU A 37 -16.69 21.11 3.76
C LEU A 37 -15.21 21.51 3.87
N VAL A 38 -14.67 22.13 2.83
CA VAL A 38 -13.25 22.51 2.74
C VAL A 38 -12.89 23.54 3.82
N LEU A 39 -13.68 24.61 3.96
CA LEU A 39 -13.40 25.66 4.95
C LEU A 39 -13.52 25.12 6.37
N THR A 40 -14.46 24.22 6.65
CA THR A 40 -14.61 23.63 7.98
C THR A 40 -13.45 22.69 8.32
N LEU A 41 -13.00 21.85 7.37
CA LEU A 41 -11.84 20.97 7.57
C LEU A 41 -10.55 21.77 7.71
N ALA A 42 -10.32 22.75 6.83
CA ALA A 42 -9.09 23.55 6.83
C ALA A 42 -9.03 24.56 8.01
N GLY A 43 -10.18 24.96 8.52
CA GLY A 43 -10.27 25.89 9.68
C GLY A 43 -10.18 25.19 11.04
N ASP A 44 -10.11 23.87 11.11
CA ASP A 44 -9.92 23.13 12.37
C ASP A 44 -8.42 22.89 12.61
N GLU A 45 -7.83 23.64 13.53
CA GLU A 45 -6.39 23.59 13.85
C GLU A 45 -5.91 22.22 14.35
N ARG A 46 -6.81 21.31 14.71
CA ARG A 46 -6.50 19.94 15.12
C ARG A 46 -6.24 19.01 13.94
N LEU A 47 -6.57 19.44 12.71
CA LEU A 47 -6.40 18.70 11.46
C LEU A 47 -5.22 19.22 10.64
N ARG A 48 -4.44 18.31 10.10
CA ARG A 48 -3.52 18.62 9.00
C ARG A 48 -4.31 18.54 7.71
N CYS A 49 -4.49 19.66 7.03
CA CYS A 49 -5.28 19.72 5.79
C CYS A 49 -4.37 19.86 4.58
N HIS A 50 -4.43 18.89 3.68
CA HIS A 50 -3.61 18.82 2.47
C HIS A 50 -4.44 19.18 1.25
N SER A 51 -4.13 20.30 0.59
CA SER A 51 -4.89 20.79 -0.56
C SER A 51 -4.29 20.35 -1.88
N HIS A 52 -5.09 19.71 -2.73
CA HIS A 52 -4.72 19.20 -4.05
C HIS A 52 -5.57 19.85 -5.14
N ILE A 53 -5.00 20.06 -6.34
CA ILE A 53 -5.74 20.55 -7.50
C ILE A 53 -6.45 19.40 -8.21
N ASP A 54 -5.76 18.27 -8.37
CA ASP A 54 -6.23 17.06 -9.05
C ASP A 54 -6.81 16.09 -8.02
N GLU A 55 -8.08 15.76 -8.15
CA GLU A 55 -8.79 14.87 -7.24
C GLU A 55 -8.26 13.43 -7.28
N ARG A 56 -7.81 12.96 -8.42
CA ARG A 56 -7.15 11.65 -8.53
C ARG A 56 -5.89 11.61 -7.67
N CYS A 57 -5.03 12.62 -7.80
CA CYS A 57 -3.83 12.76 -6.95
C CYS A 57 -4.19 12.89 -5.47
N ALA A 58 -5.26 13.66 -5.13
CA ALA A 58 -5.77 13.77 -3.76
C ALA A 58 -6.20 12.41 -3.18
N GLY A 59 -6.90 11.61 -3.97
CA GLY A 59 -7.35 10.27 -3.58
C GLY A 59 -6.20 9.33 -3.26
N PHE A 60 -5.19 9.27 -4.13
CA PHE A 60 -4.00 8.44 -3.91
C PHE A 60 -3.09 8.99 -2.81
N PHE A 61 -2.99 10.30 -2.66
CA PHE A 61 -2.28 10.90 -1.52
C PHE A 61 -2.95 10.50 -0.20
N ALA A 62 -4.26 10.62 -0.09
CA ALA A 62 -5.01 10.19 1.08
C ALA A 62 -4.82 8.69 1.36
N LEU A 63 -4.79 7.86 0.32
CA LEU A 63 -4.49 6.43 0.41
C LEU A 63 -3.12 6.16 1.01
N GLY A 64 -2.07 6.80 0.47
CA GLY A 64 -0.70 6.65 0.97
C GLY A 64 -0.54 7.13 2.41
N LEU A 65 -1.17 8.24 2.76
CA LEU A 65 -1.20 8.78 4.12
C LEU A 65 -1.93 7.83 5.08
N ALA A 66 -3.07 7.25 4.67
CA ALA A 66 -3.81 6.27 5.47
C ALA A 66 -3.02 4.96 5.67
N LYS A 67 -2.30 4.49 4.63
CA LYS A 67 -1.38 3.35 4.74
C LYS A 67 -0.26 3.63 5.75
N ALA A 68 0.34 4.81 5.67
CA ALA A 68 1.47 5.17 6.53
C ALA A 68 1.05 5.40 7.98
N SER A 69 -0.04 6.12 8.23
CA SER A 69 -0.52 6.44 9.57
C SER A 69 -1.35 5.33 10.22
N ALA A 70 -1.84 4.35 9.45
CA ALA A 70 -2.82 3.35 9.86
C ALA A 70 -4.14 3.94 10.42
N LEU A 71 -4.47 5.18 10.02
CA LEU A 71 -5.68 5.90 10.42
C LEU A 71 -6.52 6.26 9.19
N PRO A 72 -7.85 6.39 9.32
CA PRO A 72 -8.68 6.96 8.27
C PRO A 72 -8.25 8.39 7.93
N VAL A 73 -8.25 8.72 6.63
CA VAL A 73 -8.06 10.07 6.13
C VAL A 73 -9.38 10.55 5.51
N ALA A 74 -9.80 11.77 5.84
CA ALA A 74 -10.95 12.40 5.22
C ALA A 74 -10.55 13.00 3.86
N LEU A 75 -11.43 12.89 2.86
CA LEU A 75 -11.17 13.34 1.49
C LEU A 75 -12.38 14.11 0.98
N ALA A 76 -12.28 15.44 0.85
CA ALA A 76 -13.36 16.32 0.42
C ALA A 76 -13.14 16.83 -1.00
N CYS A 77 -14.17 16.69 -1.86
CA CYS A 77 -14.18 17.20 -3.23
C CYS A 77 -15.54 17.82 -3.59
N THR A 78 -15.53 18.56 -4.69
CA THR A 78 -16.75 19.13 -5.28
C THR A 78 -17.55 18.07 -6.04
N SER A 79 -18.69 18.46 -6.63
CA SER A 79 -19.56 17.59 -7.40
C SER A 79 -19.09 17.40 -8.84
N GLY A 80 -19.72 16.47 -9.53
CA GLY A 80 -19.44 16.19 -10.93
C GLY A 80 -18.29 15.20 -11.11
N THR A 81 -17.45 15.40 -12.12
CA THR A 81 -16.31 14.51 -12.39
C THR A 81 -15.29 14.46 -11.27
N ALA A 82 -15.19 15.47 -10.42
CA ALA A 82 -14.33 15.51 -9.25
C ALA A 82 -14.49 14.27 -8.36
N VAL A 83 -15.74 13.88 -8.05
CA VAL A 83 -15.97 12.66 -7.26
C VAL A 83 -15.65 11.39 -8.06
N ALA A 84 -15.88 11.39 -9.38
CA ALA A 84 -15.56 10.24 -10.23
C ALA A 84 -14.04 10.00 -10.33
N GLU A 85 -13.21 11.04 -10.32
CA GLU A 85 -11.75 10.96 -10.33
C GLU A 85 -11.18 10.27 -9.08
N LEU A 86 -11.94 10.17 -8.01
CA LEU A 86 -11.53 9.42 -6.81
C LEU A 86 -11.63 7.91 -6.98
N LEU A 87 -12.36 7.40 -8.01
CA LEU A 87 -12.65 5.97 -8.15
C LEU A 87 -11.39 5.08 -8.19
N PRO A 88 -10.32 5.41 -8.90
CA PRO A 88 -9.11 4.58 -8.90
C PRO A 88 -8.52 4.38 -7.50
N ALA A 89 -8.42 5.46 -6.71
CA ALA A 89 -7.94 5.40 -5.33
C ALA A 89 -8.90 4.63 -4.41
N VAL A 90 -10.21 4.76 -4.63
CA VAL A 90 -11.25 4.02 -3.88
C VAL A 90 -11.16 2.52 -4.17
N VAL A 91 -10.94 2.12 -5.43
CA VAL A 91 -10.72 0.71 -5.82
C VAL A 91 -9.48 0.16 -5.11
N GLU A 92 -8.34 0.84 -5.21
CA GLU A 92 -7.11 0.39 -4.52
C GLU A 92 -7.31 0.34 -3.00
N ALA A 93 -7.99 1.33 -2.39
CA ALA A 93 -8.27 1.34 -0.95
C ALA A 93 -9.16 0.17 -0.52
N HIS A 94 -10.16 -0.18 -1.33
CA HIS A 94 -11.04 -1.32 -1.09
C HIS A 94 -10.26 -2.63 -1.09
N GLU A 95 -9.49 -2.88 -2.16
CA GLU A 95 -8.72 -4.11 -2.33
C GLU A 95 -7.56 -4.20 -1.31
N ALA A 96 -6.93 -3.07 -0.98
CA ALA A 96 -5.88 -3.01 0.01
C ALA A 96 -6.39 -2.94 1.46
N ARG A 97 -7.68 -2.83 1.69
CA ARG A 97 -8.30 -2.71 3.02
C ARG A 97 -7.79 -1.49 3.79
N VAL A 98 -7.73 -0.35 3.10
CA VAL A 98 -7.27 0.93 3.64
C VAL A 98 -8.47 1.82 3.96
N PRO A 99 -8.57 2.38 5.17
CA PRO A 99 -9.70 3.18 5.57
C PRO A 99 -9.64 4.60 5.00
N LEU A 100 -10.65 5.01 4.22
CA LEU A 100 -10.86 6.38 3.74
C LEU A 100 -12.28 6.84 4.05
N ILE A 101 -12.46 8.15 4.29
CA ILE A 101 -13.77 8.78 4.49
C ILE A 101 -13.94 9.84 3.41
N VAL A 102 -14.64 9.48 2.33
CA VAL A 102 -14.93 10.38 1.22
C VAL A 102 -16.14 11.25 1.54
N LEU A 103 -15.97 12.56 1.44
CA LEU A 103 -16.95 13.60 1.69
C LEU A 103 -17.21 14.35 0.38
N SER A 104 -18.08 13.84 -0.47
CA SER A 104 -18.42 14.51 -1.73
C SER A 104 -19.50 15.56 -1.51
N ALA A 105 -19.29 16.76 -2.06
CA ALA A 105 -20.35 17.74 -2.15
C ALA A 105 -21.24 17.47 -3.37
N ASP A 106 -22.54 17.71 -3.23
CA ASP A 106 -23.51 17.52 -4.31
C ASP A 106 -24.55 18.65 -4.37
N ARG A 107 -25.25 18.74 -5.48
CA ARG A 107 -26.44 19.59 -5.58
C ARG A 107 -27.58 19.01 -4.76
N PRO A 108 -28.43 19.88 -4.20
CA PRO A 108 -29.65 19.42 -3.54
C PRO A 108 -30.60 18.74 -4.53
N PRO A 109 -31.54 17.91 -4.05
CA PRO A 109 -32.40 17.10 -4.91
C PRO A 109 -33.15 17.87 -6.02
N GLU A 110 -33.55 19.10 -5.74
CA GLU A 110 -34.28 19.95 -6.71
C GLU A 110 -33.43 20.41 -7.91
N LEU A 111 -32.11 20.23 -7.86
CA LEU A 111 -31.19 20.57 -8.94
C LEU A 111 -30.65 19.34 -9.69
N ARG A 112 -31.07 18.14 -9.29
CA ARG A 112 -30.61 16.89 -9.93
C ARG A 112 -31.51 16.58 -11.15
N GLU A 113 -30.93 16.05 -12.22
CA GLU A 113 -31.59 15.62 -13.46
C GLU A 113 -32.38 16.72 -14.20
N VAL A 114 -32.10 17.99 -13.93
CA VAL A 114 -32.76 19.15 -14.55
C VAL A 114 -31.77 20.05 -15.31
N GLY A 115 -30.60 19.55 -15.66
CA GLY A 115 -29.57 20.27 -16.42
C GLY A 115 -28.79 21.30 -15.61
N ALA A 116 -28.81 21.26 -14.27
CA ALA A 116 -27.99 22.13 -13.45
C ALA A 116 -26.49 21.86 -13.72
N GLY A 117 -25.68 22.92 -13.82
CA GLY A 117 -24.27 22.82 -14.16
C GLY A 117 -23.49 21.98 -13.15
N GLN A 118 -22.56 21.16 -13.64
CA GLN A 118 -21.66 20.30 -12.84
C GLN A 118 -22.43 19.37 -11.88
N THR A 119 -23.53 18.79 -12.38
CA THR A 119 -24.39 17.86 -11.65
C THR A 119 -24.43 16.52 -12.37
N ILE A 120 -24.14 15.43 -11.66
CA ILE A 120 -24.23 14.05 -12.11
C ILE A 120 -24.96 13.23 -11.06
N ASP A 121 -25.32 12.00 -11.35
CA ASP A 121 -25.75 11.05 -10.32
C ASP A 121 -24.54 10.58 -9.52
N GLN A 122 -24.45 11.05 -8.27
CA GLN A 122 -23.40 10.68 -7.31
C GLN A 122 -23.83 9.58 -6.34
N LEU A 123 -25.10 9.14 -6.42
CA LEU A 123 -25.61 8.13 -5.50
C LEU A 123 -24.93 6.79 -5.77
N LYS A 124 -24.14 6.35 -4.79
CA LYS A 124 -23.38 5.10 -4.88
C LYS A 124 -22.41 5.03 -6.07
N ILE A 125 -21.86 6.17 -6.51
CA ILE A 125 -20.97 6.25 -7.68
C ILE A 125 -19.78 5.27 -7.62
N PHE A 126 -19.32 4.92 -6.42
CA PHE A 126 -18.24 3.93 -6.22
C PHE A 126 -18.74 2.48 -6.18
N GLY A 127 -20.03 2.24 -6.37
CA GLY A 127 -20.61 0.89 -6.42
C GLY A 127 -20.20 0.03 -5.21
N GLY A 128 -19.75 -1.19 -5.47
CA GLY A 128 -19.33 -2.14 -4.46
C GLY A 128 -17.98 -1.84 -3.78
N PHE A 129 -17.20 -0.87 -4.28
CA PHE A 129 -15.92 -0.49 -3.70
C PHE A 129 -16.05 0.43 -2.48
N ALA A 130 -17.20 1.10 -2.30
CA ALA A 130 -17.51 1.75 -1.05
C ALA A 130 -18.10 0.74 -0.07
N LYS A 131 -17.44 0.52 1.05
CA LYS A 131 -17.89 -0.35 2.14
C LYS A 131 -19.25 0.11 2.70
N TRP A 132 -19.46 1.41 2.72
CA TRP A 132 -20.70 2.03 3.11
C TRP A 132 -20.89 3.36 2.39
N PHE A 133 -22.10 3.56 1.85
CA PHE A 133 -22.55 4.81 1.27
C PHE A 133 -23.67 5.40 2.12
N PHE A 134 -23.65 6.73 2.29
CA PHE A 134 -24.73 7.44 2.96
C PHE A 134 -25.01 8.79 2.29
N GLU A 135 -26.24 9.01 1.89
CA GLU A 135 -26.73 10.33 1.44
C GLU A 135 -27.05 11.16 2.67
N VAL A 136 -26.27 12.19 2.94
CA VAL A 136 -26.46 13.05 4.12
C VAL A 136 -27.71 13.91 3.97
N GLY A 137 -28.01 14.35 2.74
CA GLY A 137 -29.15 15.21 2.46
C GLY A 137 -28.99 16.63 2.97
N THR A 138 -30.10 17.36 2.97
CA THR A 138 -30.20 18.73 3.46
C THR A 138 -31.02 18.76 4.76
N HIS A 139 -30.52 19.43 5.80
CA HIS A 139 -31.15 19.46 7.11
C HIS A 139 -31.24 20.87 7.69
N GLU A 140 -32.29 21.13 8.46
CA GLU A 140 -32.35 22.28 9.35
C GLU A 140 -31.47 22.03 10.57
N THR A 141 -30.86 23.11 11.11
CA THR A 141 -29.97 23.00 12.26
C THR A 141 -30.77 23.03 13.56
N THR A 142 -31.15 21.87 14.04
CA THR A 142 -31.79 21.67 15.35
C THR A 142 -30.85 20.89 16.28
N SER A 143 -31.08 20.96 17.59
CA SER A 143 -30.31 20.19 18.58
C SER A 143 -30.37 18.68 18.30
N GLU A 144 -31.49 18.18 17.76
CA GLU A 144 -31.65 16.79 17.37
C GLU A 144 -30.75 16.44 16.17
N ARG A 145 -30.71 17.33 15.16
CA ARG A 145 -29.88 17.12 13.96
C ARG A 145 -28.39 17.26 14.27
N LEU A 146 -28.01 18.13 15.19
CA LEU A 146 -26.62 18.20 15.67
C LEU A 146 -26.18 16.93 16.40
N ARG A 147 -27.05 16.33 17.21
CA ARG A 147 -26.73 15.00 17.82
C ARG A 147 -26.65 13.90 16.79
N TRP A 148 -27.56 13.89 15.83
CA TRP A 148 -27.60 12.91 14.76
C TRP A 148 -26.35 12.97 13.87
N ILE A 149 -25.91 14.16 13.44
CA ILE A 149 -24.75 14.31 12.55
C ILE A 149 -23.46 13.89 13.27
N ARG A 150 -23.36 14.11 14.59
CA ARG A 150 -22.26 13.60 15.41
C ARG A 150 -22.27 12.08 15.46
N ALA A 151 -23.41 11.45 15.68
CA ALA A 151 -23.53 10.00 15.67
C ALA A 151 -23.19 9.42 14.28
N LEU A 152 -23.55 10.13 13.18
CA LEU A 152 -23.17 9.77 11.83
C LEU A 152 -21.65 9.80 11.62
N ALA A 153 -20.96 10.81 12.15
CA ALA A 153 -19.49 10.90 12.11
C ALA A 153 -18.82 9.72 12.82
N CYS A 154 -19.29 9.39 14.04
CA CYS A 154 -18.80 8.23 14.78
C CYS A 154 -19.00 6.93 13.99
N ARG A 155 -20.18 6.75 13.38
CA ARG A 155 -20.46 5.58 12.56
C ARG A 155 -19.56 5.52 11.32
N ALA A 156 -19.33 6.64 10.64
CA ALA A 156 -18.44 6.72 9.48
C ALA A 156 -17.02 6.30 9.85
N TRP A 157 -16.49 6.85 10.94
CA TRP A 157 -15.18 6.50 11.47
C TRP A 157 -15.05 5.02 11.81
N ALA A 158 -15.99 4.49 12.59
CA ALA A 158 -15.97 3.09 12.99
C ALA A 158 -16.12 2.16 11.78
N THR A 159 -17.05 2.46 10.87
CA THR A 159 -17.27 1.65 9.66
C THR A 159 -16.03 1.61 8.78
N ALA A 160 -15.30 2.72 8.62
CA ALA A 160 -14.07 2.73 7.84
C ALA A 160 -12.98 1.80 8.42
N ARG A 161 -12.91 1.66 9.75
CA ARG A 161 -11.81 0.97 10.45
C ARG A 161 -12.10 -0.49 10.83
N GLU A 162 -13.35 -0.77 11.25
CA GLU A 162 -13.68 -2.02 11.92
C GLU A 162 -13.94 -3.17 10.93
N GLY A 163 -13.70 -4.40 11.38
CA GLY A 163 -13.78 -5.58 10.53
C GLY A 163 -12.75 -5.52 9.40
N ARG A 164 -13.18 -5.65 8.16
CA ARG A 164 -12.37 -5.36 6.97
C ARG A 164 -12.35 -3.84 6.78
N PRO A 165 -11.23 -3.14 7.00
CA PRO A 165 -11.14 -1.71 6.76
C PRO A 165 -11.44 -1.35 5.29
N GLY A 166 -11.93 -0.13 5.04
CA GLY A 166 -12.26 0.27 3.67
C GLY A 166 -12.89 1.66 3.58
N VAL A 167 -13.42 1.96 2.41
CA VAL A 167 -13.90 3.28 2.06
C VAL A 167 -15.34 3.50 2.53
N VAL A 168 -15.56 4.63 3.21
CA VAL A 168 -16.90 5.15 3.51
C VAL A 168 -17.16 6.38 2.64
N HIS A 169 -18.29 6.44 1.95
CA HIS A 169 -18.69 7.57 1.11
C HIS A 169 -19.91 8.26 1.70
N LEU A 170 -19.78 9.53 2.02
CA LEU A 170 -20.83 10.42 2.50
C LEU A 170 -21.07 11.51 1.45
N ASN A 171 -22.28 11.57 0.87
CA ASN A 171 -22.65 12.55 -0.13
C ASN A 171 -23.45 13.68 0.52
N PHE A 172 -22.89 14.90 0.49
CA PHE A 172 -23.45 16.09 1.12
C PHE A 172 -24.19 16.95 0.09
N ALA A 173 -25.50 16.92 0.12
CA ALA A 173 -26.33 17.83 -0.66
C ALA A 173 -26.31 19.24 -0.02
N LEU A 174 -25.68 20.21 -0.70
CA LEU A 174 -25.46 21.55 -0.16
C LEU A 174 -26.21 22.60 -0.99
N ARG A 175 -27.08 23.39 -0.32
CA ARG A 175 -27.82 24.54 -0.90
C ARG A 175 -27.03 25.81 -0.76
N GLU A 176 -27.24 26.73 -1.67
CA GLU A 176 -26.77 28.11 -1.52
C GLU A 176 -27.61 28.87 -0.47
N PRO A 177 -27.00 29.85 0.20
CA PRO A 177 -25.62 30.32 0.06
C PRO A 177 -24.59 29.40 0.69
N LEU A 178 -23.37 29.32 0.07
CA LEU A 178 -22.29 28.39 0.44
C LEU A 178 -21.16 29.09 1.22
N VAL A 179 -21.20 30.39 1.34
CA VAL A 179 -20.13 31.20 1.94
C VAL A 179 -20.67 31.94 3.15
N ILE A 180 -19.87 32.07 4.19
CA ILE A 180 -20.11 32.85 5.40
C ILE A 180 -18.87 33.69 5.71
N ASP A 181 -19.04 34.77 6.47
CA ASP A 181 -17.95 35.68 6.81
C ASP A 181 -16.99 35.12 7.85
N ALA A 182 -17.48 34.26 8.74
CA ALA A 182 -16.67 33.59 9.76
C ALA A 182 -17.27 32.24 10.14
N LEU A 183 -16.42 31.27 10.44
CA LEU A 183 -16.85 29.97 10.95
C LEU A 183 -17.61 30.16 12.29
N PRO A 184 -18.82 29.58 12.43
CA PRO A 184 -19.53 29.66 13.70
C PRO A 184 -18.75 28.88 14.78
N PRO A 185 -18.82 29.35 16.04
CA PRO A 185 -18.19 28.63 17.12
C PRO A 185 -18.76 27.20 17.22
N LEU A 186 -17.90 26.24 17.54
CA LEU A 186 -18.32 24.87 17.83
C LEU A 186 -19.13 24.91 19.13
N GLU A 187 -20.45 24.87 19.02
CA GLU A 187 -21.32 24.80 20.19
C GLU A 187 -21.08 23.47 20.92
N GLY A 188 -20.81 23.53 22.22
CA GLY A 188 -20.46 22.43 23.11
C GLY A 188 -21.54 21.35 23.32
N GLN A 189 -22.19 20.89 22.26
CA GLN A 189 -23.26 19.90 22.30
C GLN A 189 -22.79 18.44 22.17
N GLY A 190 -21.48 18.20 22.12
CA GLY A 190 -20.90 16.86 22.24
C GLY A 190 -20.70 16.47 23.70
N ARG A 191 -20.33 15.22 23.99
CA ARG A 191 -19.82 14.85 25.31
C ARG A 191 -18.54 15.64 25.59
N ALA A 192 -18.38 16.11 26.85
CA ALA A 192 -17.28 17.00 27.19
C ALA A 192 -15.90 16.44 26.85
N ASP A 193 -15.66 15.16 27.12
CA ASP A 193 -14.34 14.53 27.03
C ASP A 193 -14.30 13.24 26.17
N ALA A 194 -15.30 13.00 25.32
CA ALA A 194 -15.37 11.77 24.51
C ALA A 194 -16.21 11.97 23.25
N ALA A 195 -16.02 11.07 22.28
CA ALA A 195 -16.90 10.98 21.12
C ALA A 195 -18.35 10.68 21.54
N GLN A 196 -19.32 11.18 20.75
CA GLN A 196 -20.76 11.02 21.00
C GLN A 196 -21.19 9.57 21.11
N LEU A 197 -20.62 8.71 20.26
CA LEU A 197 -20.80 7.27 20.28
C LEU A 197 -19.44 6.61 20.47
N LEU A 198 -19.28 5.88 21.54
CA LEU A 198 -18.11 5.04 21.79
C LEU A 198 -18.41 3.63 21.26
N GLN A 199 -17.91 3.33 20.08
CA GLN A 199 -17.92 1.96 19.60
C GLN A 199 -16.74 1.21 20.23
N ARG A 200 -17.03 0.21 21.04
CA ARG A 200 -16.03 -0.69 21.59
C ARG A 200 -16.08 -1.98 20.79
N SER A 201 -15.21 -2.11 19.82
CA SER A 201 -14.98 -3.40 19.19
C SER A 201 -14.24 -4.32 20.17
N PRO A 202 -14.51 -5.64 20.15
CA PRO A 202 -13.62 -6.57 20.81
C PRO A 202 -12.19 -6.26 20.39
N GLN A 203 -11.29 -6.09 21.36
CA GLN A 203 -9.88 -5.99 21.00
C GLN A 203 -9.54 -7.25 20.21
N ARG A 204 -8.97 -7.08 19.02
CA ARG A 204 -8.36 -8.19 18.28
C ARG A 204 -7.11 -8.61 19.06
N GLY A 205 -7.35 -9.29 20.17
CA GLY A 205 -6.35 -9.88 21.03
C GLY A 205 -6.10 -11.33 20.64
N GLU A 206 -5.45 -12.06 21.54
CA GLU A 206 -5.27 -13.49 21.44
C GLU A 206 -6.64 -14.17 21.27
N ASP A 207 -6.87 -14.75 20.09
CA ASP A 207 -7.97 -15.67 19.89
C ASP A 207 -7.51 -17.05 20.35
N ARG A 208 -7.86 -17.39 21.61
CA ARG A 208 -7.44 -18.64 22.24
C ARG A 208 -7.97 -19.88 21.53
N GLU A 209 -9.15 -19.79 20.95
CA GLU A 209 -9.74 -20.88 20.20
C GLU A 209 -8.99 -21.09 18.89
N ALA A 210 -8.74 -20.02 18.12
CA ALA A 210 -7.94 -20.10 16.91
C ALA A 210 -6.50 -20.54 17.18
N ALA A 211 -5.87 -20.06 18.26
CA ALA A 211 -4.53 -20.48 18.65
C ALA A 211 -4.51 -21.96 19.09
N ALA A 212 -5.54 -22.44 19.79
CA ALA A 212 -5.68 -23.86 20.15
C ALA A 212 -5.88 -24.72 18.90
N ARG A 213 -6.75 -24.28 17.98
CA ARG A 213 -6.99 -24.97 16.72
C ARG A 213 -5.74 -25.01 15.85
N LEU A 214 -5.03 -23.90 15.72
CA LEU A 214 -3.78 -23.87 14.97
C LEU A 214 -2.74 -24.80 15.58
N ARG A 215 -2.64 -24.85 16.91
CA ARG A 215 -1.72 -25.76 17.63
C ARG A 215 -2.04 -27.23 17.31
N GLU A 216 -3.30 -27.61 17.27
CA GLU A 216 -3.72 -28.97 16.87
C GLU A 216 -3.31 -29.28 15.43
N LEU A 217 -3.57 -28.34 14.50
CA LEU A 217 -3.27 -28.52 13.08
C LEU A 217 -1.77 -28.68 12.78
N ILE A 218 -0.90 -28.07 13.62
CA ILE A 218 0.56 -28.12 13.41
C ILE A 218 1.28 -29.04 14.40
N ALA A 219 0.55 -29.76 15.29
CA ALA A 219 1.15 -30.52 16.39
C ALA A 219 2.17 -31.59 15.93
N ASP A 220 1.88 -32.24 14.81
CA ASP A 220 2.72 -33.30 14.25
C ASP A 220 3.68 -32.81 13.17
N ALA A 221 3.61 -31.53 12.80
CA ALA A 221 4.41 -30.96 11.73
C ALA A 221 5.88 -30.79 12.18
N ARG A 222 6.80 -31.39 11.44
CA ARG A 222 8.24 -31.25 11.64
C ARG A 222 8.89 -30.32 10.62
N ARG A 223 8.36 -30.31 9.40
CA ARG A 223 8.84 -29.56 8.25
C ARG A 223 7.80 -28.55 7.79
N GLY A 224 7.42 -27.64 8.67
CA GLY A 224 6.50 -26.59 8.30
C GLY A 224 7.18 -25.44 7.56
N VAL A 225 6.38 -24.64 6.88
CA VAL A 225 6.80 -23.39 6.20
C VAL A 225 5.80 -22.30 6.55
N LEU A 226 6.29 -21.11 6.92
CA LEU A 226 5.45 -19.93 7.04
C LEU A 226 5.64 -19.03 5.82
N VAL A 227 4.55 -18.72 5.14
CA VAL A 227 4.48 -17.77 4.02
C VAL A 227 3.84 -16.48 4.51
N ALA A 228 4.58 -15.37 4.42
CA ALA A 228 4.11 -14.06 4.84
C ALA A 228 4.04 -13.10 3.65
N GLY A 229 2.83 -12.73 3.26
CA GLY A 229 2.59 -11.74 2.22
C GLY A 229 2.32 -10.35 2.77
N ARG A 230 2.00 -9.42 1.87
CA ARG A 230 1.68 -8.02 2.22
C ARG A 230 0.63 -7.95 3.34
N HIS A 231 0.88 -7.06 4.28
CA HIS A 231 -0.04 -6.79 5.38
C HIS A 231 0.04 -5.31 5.77
N GLU A 232 -1.08 -4.60 5.79
CA GLU A 232 -1.08 -3.14 6.06
C GLU A 232 -0.61 -2.80 7.49
N ARG A 233 -0.68 -3.76 8.42
CA ARG A 233 -0.16 -3.65 9.80
C ARG A 233 1.14 -4.46 9.99
N ALA A 234 2.03 -4.38 9.01
CA ALA A 234 3.21 -5.24 8.84
C ALA A 234 4.18 -5.29 10.05
N THR A 235 4.33 -4.21 10.81
CA THR A 235 5.35 -4.14 11.86
C THR A 235 5.14 -5.17 12.98
N LEU A 236 3.89 -5.36 13.43
CA LEU A 236 3.58 -6.34 14.47
C LEU A 236 3.67 -7.76 13.93
N LEU A 237 3.12 -8.00 12.74
CA LEU A 237 3.16 -9.29 12.08
C LEU A 237 4.61 -9.75 11.85
N GLY A 238 5.46 -8.87 11.34
CA GLY A 238 6.82 -9.23 10.98
C GLY A 238 7.65 -9.77 12.15
N ARG A 239 7.51 -9.15 13.33
CA ARG A 239 8.20 -9.63 14.54
C ARG A 239 7.64 -10.96 15.05
N ALA A 240 6.31 -11.09 15.07
CA ALA A 240 5.65 -12.30 15.54
C ALA A 240 5.96 -13.50 14.63
N ALA A 241 5.94 -13.31 13.31
CA ALA A 241 6.26 -14.33 12.33
C ALA A 241 7.72 -14.81 12.45
N ALA A 242 8.68 -13.89 12.56
CA ALA A 242 10.07 -14.23 12.75
C ALA A 242 10.31 -15.03 14.06
N ALA A 243 9.76 -14.53 15.18
CA ALA A 243 9.90 -15.21 16.48
C ALA A 243 9.24 -16.61 16.48
N PHE A 244 8.07 -16.75 15.87
CA PHE A 244 7.41 -18.03 15.72
C PHE A 244 8.29 -19.01 14.91
N CYS A 245 8.72 -18.62 13.70
CA CYS A 245 9.53 -19.48 12.84
C CYS A 245 10.85 -19.90 13.51
N GLU A 246 11.51 -18.99 14.23
CA GLU A 246 12.71 -19.30 15.00
C GLU A 246 12.43 -20.30 16.13
N SER A 247 11.27 -20.18 16.79
CA SER A 247 10.89 -21.07 17.90
C SER A 247 10.53 -22.50 17.47
N VAL A 248 10.03 -22.66 16.23
CA VAL A 248 9.62 -23.97 15.69
C VAL A 248 10.58 -24.55 14.65
N GLY A 249 11.64 -23.80 14.28
CA GLY A 249 12.61 -24.24 13.27
C GLY A 249 12.08 -24.27 11.84
N TRP A 250 11.14 -23.39 11.50
CA TRP A 250 10.54 -23.33 10.15
C TRP A 250 11.13 -22.17 9.33
N PRO A 251 11.37 -22.38 8.02
CA PRO A 251 11.71 -21.29 7.12
C PRO A 251 10.54 -20.31 6.98
N LEU A 252 10.88 -19.03 6.89
CA LEU A 252 9.96 -17.92 6.69
C LEU A 252 10.14 -17.35 5.28
N LEU A 253 9.19 -17.62 4.38
CA LEU A 253 9.15 -17.09 3.03
C LEU A 253 8.36 -15.79 3.03
N ALA A 254 9.06 -14.68 3.24
CA ALA A 254 8.45 -13.39 3.50
C ALA A 254 8.62 -12.43 2.32
N ASP A 255 7.51 -12.00 1.73
CA ASP A 255 7.48 -10.84 0.85
C ASP A 255 8.00 -9.59 1.60
N PRO A 256 8.84 -8.73 1.02
CA PRO A 256 9.31 -7.51 1.69
C PRO A 256 8.20 -6.64 2.28
N MET A 257 7.04 -6.60 1.63
CA MET A 257 5.87 -5.82 2.07
C MET A 257 5.14 -6.42 3.27
N SER A 258 5.50 -7.63 3.69
CA SER A 258 4.98 -8.27 4.91
C SER A 258 5.57 -7.68 6.20
N GLY A 259 6.72 -6.98 6.11
CA GLY A 259 7.55 -6.61 7.24
C GLY A 259 8.20 -7.80 7.97
N ALA A 260 8.05 -9.02 7.43
CA ALA A 260 8.52 -10.26 8.04
C ALA A 260 9.85 -10.77 7.47
N ARG A 261 10.43 -10.14 6.44
CA ARG A 261 11.76 -10.51 5.91
C ARG A 261 12.86 -10.05 6.87
N ARG A 262 12.87 -10.69 8.05
CA ARG A 262 13.79 -10.39 9.17
C ARG A 262 14.12 -11.63 9.99
N GLY A 263 15.22 -11.55 10.74
CA GLY A 263 15.64 -12.62 11.63
C GLY A 263 16.25 -13.82 10.92
N ARG A 264 16.59 -14.83 11.72
CA ARG A 264 17.39 -15.98 11.27
C ARG A 264 16.58 -16.96 10.41
N ALA A 265 15.26 -17.03 10.61
CA ALA A 265 14.40 -17.96 9.87
C ALA A 265 13.98 -17.46 8.48
N ALA A 266 14.16 -16.16 8.19
CA ALA A 266 13.76 -15.58 6.91
C ALA A 266 14.72 -16.00 5.79
N ILE A 267 14.13 -16.40 4.65
CA ILE A 267 14.81 -16.81 3.44
C ILE A 267 14.64 -15.69 2.41
N ALA A 268 15.73 -14.99 2.07
CA ALA A 268 15.70 -13.81 1.22
C ALA A 268 15.41 -14.15 -0.26
N HIS A 269 16.04 -15.20 -0.77
CA HIS A 269 16.09 -15.52 -2.19
C HIS A 269 15.16 -16.68 -2.57
N TYR A 270 14.10 -16.91 -1.79
CA TYR A 270 13.17 -18.02 -2.05
C TYR A 270 12.56 -17.96 -3.46
N ASP A 271 12.37 -16.77 -4.05
CA ASP A 271 11.89 -16.63 -5.43
C ASP A 271 12.82 -17.32 -6.43
N ALA A 272 14.13 -17.18 -6.24
CA ALA A 272 15.14 -17.84 -7.07
C ALA A 272 15.28 -19.33 -6.72
N LEU A 273 15.27 -19.70 -5.44
CA LEU A 273 15.34 -21.09 -4.98
C LEU A 273 14.19 -21.94 -5.53
N LEU A 274 12.97 -21.39 -5.51
CA LEU A 274 11.76 -22.09 -5.99
C LEU A 274 11.68 -22.22 -7.53
N ARG A 275 12.65 -21.66 -8.26
CA ARG A 275 12.83 -21.89 -9.71
C ARG A 275 13.74 -23.08 -10.00
N ALA A 276 14.45 -23.62 -9.00
CA ALA A 276 15.35 -24.76 -9.17
C ALA A 276 14.61 -26.09 -8.92
N PRO A 277 14.34 -26.91 -9.98
CA PRO A 277 13.53 -28.13 -9.82
C PRO A 277 14.12 -29.14 -8.85
N GLY A 278 15.45 -29.28 -8.81
CA GLY A 278 16.14 -30.18 -7.87
C GLY A 278 15.91 -29.80 -6.41
N PHE A 279 15.94 -28.50 -6.09
CA PHE A 279 15.68 -28.00 -4.76
C PHE A 279 14.23 -28.28 -4.30
N LEU A 280 13.25 -28.06 -5.19
CA LEU A 280 11.84 -28.30 -4.90
C LEU A 280 11.53 -29.77 -4.59
N ALA A 281 12.16 -30.72 -5.31
CA ALA A 281 11.92 -32.13 -5.12
C ALA A 281 12.32 -32.63 -3.70
N GLU A 282 13.28 -31.99 -3.08
CA GLU A 282 13.78 -32.33 -1.75
C GLU A 282 13.11 -31.53 -0.61
N ARG A 283 12.32 -30.53 -0.92
CA ARG A 283 11.77 -29.55 0.05
C ARG A 283 10.24 -29.58 0.08
N VAL A 284 9.68 -30.76 0.31
CA VAL A 284 8.21 -30.93 0.52
C VAL A 284 7.91 -30.75 2.01
N PRO A 285 7.09 -29.73 2.38
CA PRO A 285 6.71 -29.48 3.76
C PRO A 285 5.61 -30.45 4.23
N ASP A 286 5.44 -30.56 5.57
CA ASP A 286 4.32 -31.29 6.18
C ASP A 286 3.08 -30.38 6.32
N VAL A 287 3.28 -29.07 6.43
CA VAL A 287 2.23 -28.05 6.58
C VAL A 287 2.73 -26.71 6.08
N ILE A 288 1.83 -25.89 5.56
CA ILE A 288 2.09 -24.49 5.21
C ILE A 288 1.17 -23.59 6.01
N LEU A 289 1.74 -22.62 6.70
CA LEU A 289 1.00 -21.54 7.36
C LEU A 289 1.10 -20.28 6.51
N ARG A 290 -0.04 -19.64 6.21
CA ARG A 290 -0.12 -18.44 5.37
C ARG A 290 -0.66 -17.26 6.17
N VAL A 291 -0.01 -16.11 6.07
CA VAL A 291 -0.41 -14.85 6.70
C VAL A 291 -0.31 -13.68 5.73
N GLY A 292 -1.27 -12.79 5.77
CA GLY A 292 -1.34 -11.68 4.82
C GLY A 292 -1.77 -12.12 3.41
N ASP A 293 -1.54 -11.24 2.43
CA ASP A 293 -1.89 -11.51 1.03
C ASP A 293 -0.92 -12.51 0.38
N LEU A 294 -1.27 -12.99 -0.81
CA LEU A 294 -0.33 -13.80 -1.59
C LEU A 294 0.91 -12.97 -1.98
N PRO A 295 2.14 -13.47 -1.72
CA PRO A 295 3.36 -12.81 -2.16
C PRO A 295 3.43 -12.55 -3.66
N VAL A 296 4.26 -11.58 -4.05
CA VAL A 296 4.47 -11.20 -5.46
C VAL A 296 5.08 -12.35 -6.26
N SER A 297 5.92 -13.18 -5.64
CA SER A 297 6.65 -14.27 -6.28
C SER A 297 5.74 -15.26 -7.02
N LYS A 298 5.87 -15.32 -8.35
CA LYS A 298 5.16 -16.30 -9.18
C LYS A 298 5.62 -17.74 -8.89
N PRO A 299 6.94 -18.04 -8.74
CA PRO A 299 7.39 -19.38 -8.36
C PRO A 299 6.78 -19.87 -7.05
N LEU A 300 6.70 -19.00 -6.03
CA LEU A 300 6.07 -19.36 -4.76
C LEU A 300 4.59 -19.72 -4.96
N ARG A 301 3.84 -18.90 -5.68
CA ARG A 301 2.42 -19.19 -5.97
C ARG A 301 2.23 -20.49 -6.74
N THR A 302 3.10 -20.76 -7.71
CA THR A 302 3.08 -22.02 -8.48
C THR A 302 3.41 -23.22 -7.59
N TRP A 303 4.38 -23.07 -6.68
CA TRP A 303 4.74 -24.11 -5.72
C TRP A 303 3.60 -24.39 -4.73
N LEU A 304 2.97 -23.38 -4.15
CA LEU A 304 1.80 -23.53 -3.28
C LEU A 304 0.65 -24.26 -3.98
N GLN A 305 0.39 -23.91 -5.25
CA GLN A 305 -0.65 -24.53 -6.06
C GLN A 305 -0.38 -26.02 -6.34
N ALA A 306 0.89 -26.42 -6.45
CA ALA A 306 1.28 -27.81 -6.70
C ALA A 306 1.18 -28.71 -5.46
N LEU A 307 1.12 -28.13 -4.26
CA LEU A 307 1.10 -28.85 -2.99
C LEU A 307 -0.34 -29.13 -2.52
N THR A 308 -1.13 -29.86 -3.33
CA THR A 308 -2.55 -30.14 -3.08
C THR A 308 -2.80 -31.07 -1.91
N ASP A 309 -1.85 -31.97 -1.61
CA ASP A 309 -1.96 -32.96 -0.54
C ASP A 309 -1.38 -32.48 0.80
N ILE A 310 -0.81 -31.27 0.81
CA ILE A 310 -0.21 -30.65 2.00
C ILE A 310 -1.20 -29.68 2.62
N PRO A 311 -1.54 -29.80 3.91
CA PRO A 311 -2.40 -28.83 4.59
C PRO A 311 -1.86 -27.40 4.48
N GLN A 312 -2.66 -26.48 3.96
CA GLN A 312 -2.37 -25.07 3.90
C GLN A 312 -3.36 -24.32 4.78
N ILE A 313 -2.87 -23.70 5.84
CA ILE A 313 -3.69 -23.02 6.86
C ILE A 313 -3.51 -21.51 6.69
N ALA A 314 -4.60 -20.76 6.51
CA ALA A 314 -4.54 -19.30 6.39
C ALA A 314 -5.05 -18.64 7.68
N LEU A 315 -4.26 -17.67 8.22
CA LEU A 315 -4.73 -16.73 9.23
C LEU A 315 -5.19 -15.46 8.52
N ASP A 316 -6.50 -15.26 8.44
CA ASP A 316 -7.12 -14.17 7.66
C ASP A 316 -8.30 -13.55 8.43
N PRO A 317 -8.02 -12.54 9.30
CA PRO A 317 -9.04 -11.92 10.14
C PRO A 317 -10.05 -11.08 9.35
N GLU A 318 -9.77 -10.82 8.08
CA GLU A 318 -10.56 -9.94 7.21
C GLU A 318 -11.34 -10.72 6.14
N CYS A 319 -11.20 -12.05 6.12
CA CYS A 319 -11.84 -12.93 5.15
C CYS A 319 -11.60 -12.48 3.70
N ALA A 320 -10.34 -12.18 3.38
CA ALA A 320 -9.92 -11.73 2.05
C ALA A 320 -9.84 -12.90 1.05
N TYR A 321 -9.79 -14.13 1.54
CA TYR A 321 -9.76 -15.38 0.75
C TYR A 321 -8.72 -15.37 -0.37
N GLN A 322 -7.48 -15.02 -0.03
CA GLN A 322 -6.35 -14.93 -0.96
C GLN A 322 -5.87 -16.33 -1.42
N ASP A 323 -6.71 -17.04 -2.15
CA ASP A 323 -6.43 -18.40 -2.64
C ASP A 323 -7.03 -18.70 -4.01
N PRO A 324 -6.47 -18.13 -5.10
CA PRO A 324 -6.99 -18.35 -6.45
C PRO A 324 -6.83 -19.81 -6.95
N ALA A 325 -6.01 -20.62 -6.26
CA ALA A 325 -5.77 -22.02 -6.61
C ALA A 325 -6.70 -22.99 -5.85
N GLY A 326 -7.41 -22.53 -4.80
CA GLY A 326 -8.31 -23.37 -3.99
C GLY A 326 -7.59 -24.48 -3.22
N VAL A 327 -6.37 -24.19 -2.71
CA VAL A 327 -5.52 -25.19 -2.02
C VAL A 327 -5.46 -24.99 -0.50
N VAL A 328 -6.06 -23.92 0.02
CA VAL A 328 -6.15 -23.70 1.48
C VAL A 328 -7.15 -24.69 2.08
N SER A 329 -6.71 -25.46 3.08
CA SER A 329 -7.51 -26.46 3.76
C SER A 329 -8.28 -25.87 4.96
N ASP A 330 -7.69 -24.88 5.64
CA ASP A 330 -8.26 -24.28 6.86
C ASP A 330 -8.13 -22.75 6.83
N TRP A 331 -9.26 -22.05 6.99
CA TRP A 331 -9.31 -20.60 7.16
C TRP A 331 -9.63 -20.26 8.61
N LEU A 332 -8.69 -19.59 9.29
CA LEU A 332 -8.86 -19.11 10.65
C LEU A 332 -8.99 -17.59 10.65
N ALA A 333 -10.17 -17.10 11.05
CA ALA A 333 -10.46 -15.65 11.13
C ALA A 333 -9.79 -15.02 12.37
N ALA A 334 -8.49 -15.20 12.53
CA ALA A 334 -7.72 -14.78 13.69
C ALA A 334 -6.65 -13.75 13.35
N GLU A 335 -6.31 -12.87 14.30
CA GLU A 335 -5.24 -11.87 14.14
C GLU A 335 -3.86 -12.58 14.10
N PRO A 336 -3.14 -12.52 12.98
CA PRO A 336 -1.95 -13.33 12.79
C PRO A 336 -0.85 -13.05 13.82
N ALA A 337 -0.58 -11.78 14.13
CA ALA A 337 0.50 -11.42 15.05
C ALA A 337 0.26 -11.96 16.46
N ALA A 338 -0.96 -11.77 16.99
CA ALA A 338 -1.32 -12.24 18.32
C ALA A 338 -1.37 -13.78 18.40
N THR A 339 -1.90 -14.44 17.36
CA THR A 339 -1.99 -15.90 17.28
C THR A 339 -0.60 -16.54 17.23
N LEU A 340 0.30 -16.03 16.37
CA LEU A 340 1.67 -16.54 16.28
C LEU A 340 2.43 -16.32 17.59
N GLN A 341 2.27 -15.16 18.23
CA GLN A 341 2.93 -14.87 19.50
C GLN A 341 2.49 -15.80 20.63
N ALA A 342 1.21 -16.16 20.66
CA ALA A 342 0.68 -17.12 21.64
C ALA A 342 1.29 -18.54 21.49
N LEU A 343 1.77 -18.89 20.29
CA LEU A 343 2.38 -20.18 20.00
C LEU A 343 3.86 -20.25 20.36
N VAL A 344 4.58 -19.13 20.37
CA VAL A 344 6.03 -19.09 20.70
C VAL A 344 6.35 -19.73 22.06
N SER A 345 5.45 -19.60 23.04
CA SER A 345 5.66 -20.08 24.42
C SER A 345 5.45 -21.59 24.63
N HIS A 346 5.02 -22.34 23.61
CA HIS A 346 4.52 -23.70 23.79
C HIS A 346 5.41 -24.82 23.27
N GLY A 347 6.64 -24.51 22.82
CA GLY A 347 7.66 -25.48 22.41
C GLY A 347 7.13 -26.56 21.44
N THR A 348 7.42 -26.42 20.17
CA THR A 348 7.16 -27.44 19.15
C THR A 348 8.43 -28.29 18.95
N ARG A 349 8.26 -29.50 18.45
CA ARG A 349 9.39 -30.37 18.13
C ARG A 349 10.16 -29.78 16.93
N ILE A 350 11.41 -29.35 17.14
CA ILE A 350 12.25 -28.71 16.15
C ILE A 350 12.96 -29.79 15.32
N ASP A 351 12.85 -29.70 13.99
CA ASP A 351 13.78 -30.32 13.06
C ASP A 351 14.82 -29.27 12.67
N SER A 352 15.98 -29.31 13.31
CA SER A 352 17.05 -28.32 13.07
C SER A 352 17.59 -28.37 11.64
N ASP A 353 17.56 -29.54 10.99
CA ASP A 353 18.11 -29.75 9.66
C ASP A 353 17.19 -29.16 8.58
N TRP A 354 15.88 -29.07 8.85
CA TRP A 354 14.91 -28.50 7.93
C TRP A 354 15.18 -27.00 7.66
N LEU A 355 15.22 -26.19 8.71
CA LEU A 355 15.50 -24.76 8.58
C LEU A 355 16.92 -24.51 8.07
N GLU A 356 17.92 -25.27 8.57
CA GLU A 356 19.32 -25.11 8.17
C GLU A 356 19.52 -25.46 6.68
N GLY A 357 18.81 -26.45 6.16
CA GLY A 357 18.83 -26.78 4.74
C GLY A 357 18.31 -25.64 3.84
N TRP A 358 17.28 -24.90 4.28
CA TRP A 358 16.81 -23.71 3.58
C TRP A 358 17.79 -22.55 3.67
N ARG A 359 18.37 -22.32 4.85
CA ARG A 359 19.36 -21.26 5.07
C ARG A 359 20.63 -21.46 4.26
N SER A 360 21.18 -22.68 4.29
CA SER A 360 22.35 -23.00 3.48
C SER A 360 22.10 -22.82 1.98
N ALA A 361 20.90 -23.14 1.52
CA ALA A 361 20.52 -22.86 0.13
C ALA A 361 20.40 -21.37 -0.15
N ASP A 362 19.84 -20.59 0.78
CA ASP A 362 19.69 -19.13 0.66
C ASP A 362 21.06 -18.43 0.61
N GLU A 363 22.01 -18.86 1.44
CA GLU A 363 23.39 -18.37 1.44
C GLU A 363 24.08 -18.66 0.08
N ARG A 364 23.93 -19.86 -0.45
CA ARG A 364 24.45 -20.23 -1.79
C ARG A 364 23.77 -19.43 -2.89
N ALA A 365 22.46 -19.16 -2.76
CA ALA A 365 21.73 -18.32 -3.72
C ALA A 365 22.21 -16.87 -3.68
N ALA A 366 22.45 -16.32 -2.49
CA ALA A 366 23.00 -14.97 -2.31
C ALA A 366 24.38 -14.84 -3.00
N GLU A 367 25.28 -15.81 -2.80
CA GLU A 367 26.60 -15.82 -3.44
C GLU A 367 26.47 -15.89 -4.98
N ALA A 368 25.57 -16.73 -5.49
CA ALA A 368 25.33 -16.86 -6.91
C ALA A 368 24.78 -15.57 -7.52
N ILE A 369 23.82 -14.92 -6.87
CA ILE A 369 23.26 -13.64 -7.31
C ILE A 369 24.35 -12.56 -7.30
N LEU A 370 25.12 -12.44 -6.22
CA LEU A 370 26.22 -11.47 -6.12
C LEU A 370 27.28 -11.68 -7.21
N SER A 371 27.55 -12.92 -7.62
CA SER A 371 28.50 -13.19 -8.70
C SER A 371 28.00 -12.73 -10.09
N VAL A 372 26.70 -12.56 -10.26
CA VAL A 372 26.07 -12.07 -11.50
C VAL A 372 25.88 -10.57 -11.50
N LEU A 373 25.57 -9.99 -10.33
CA LEU A 373 25.46 -8.55 -10.18
C LEU A 373 26.90 -7.99 -10.11
N SER A 374 27.31 -7.26 -11.16
CA SER A 374 28.60 -6.56 -11.11
C SER A 374 28.63 -5.58 -9.94
N THR A 375 29.77 -5.44 -9.29
CA THR A 375 29.94 -4.49 -8.19
C THR A 375 29.95 -3.04 -8.65
N ASP A 376 30.22 -2.79 -9.93
CA ASP A 376 30.38 -1.44 -10.48
C ASP A 376 29.24 -1.03 -11.43
N ASP A 377 28.61 -2.00 -12.12
CA ASP A 377 27.50 -1.70 -13.04
C ASP A 377 26.17 -1.55 -12.30
N LEU A 378 25.50 -0.44 -12.54
CA LEU A 378 24.19 -0.19 -11.97
C LEU A 378 23.09 -0.80 -12.83
N SER A 379 22.26 -1.66 -12.22
CA SER A 379 21.11 -2.29 -12.83
C SER A 379 19.90 -2.20 -11.91
N GLU A 380 18.68 -2.44 -12.42
CA GLU A 380 17.47 -2.45 -11.58
C GLU A 380 17.58 -3.43 -10.38
N PRO A 381 18.05 -4.69 -10.56
CA PRO A 381 18.37 -5.59 -9.46
C PRO A 381 19.41 -5.05 -8.47
N ALA A 382 20.47 -4.40 -8.96
CA ALA A 382 21.50 -3.81 -8.10
C ALA A 382 20.93 -2.66 -7.26
N VAL A 383 20.10 -1.79 -7.86
CA VAL A 383 19.39 -0.73 -7.12
C VAL A 383 18.51 -1.31 -6.01
N ALA A 384 17.74 -2.37 -6.28
CA ALA A 384 16.90 -3.01 -5.28
C ALA A 384 17.72 -3.58 -4.11
N ALA A 385 18.84 -4.25 -4.40
CA ALA A 385 19.75 -4.78 -3.39
C ALA A 385 20.40 -3.66 -2.55
N GLU A 386 20.89 -2.60 -3.20
CA GLU A 386 21.50 -1.44 -2.55
C GLU A 386 20.52 -0.70 -1.63
N LEU A 387 19.31 -0.45 -2.08
CA LEU A 387 18.27 0.16 -1.24
C LEU A 387 18.01 -0.70 0.01
N GLY A 388 17.99 -2.02 -0.14
CA GLY A 388 17.81 -2.95 0.98
C GLY A 388 18.91 -2.83 2.04
N VAL A 389 20.13 -2.52 1.65
CA VAL A 389 21.28 -2.34 2.56
C VAL A 389 21.34 -0.92 3.12
N LEU A 390 21.13 0.11 2.26
CA LEU A 390 21.43 1.50 2.59
C LEU A 390 20.33 2.21 3.35
N LEU A 391 19.06 1.83 3.15
CA LEU A 391 17.96 2.55 3.78
C LEU A 391 18.01 2.42 5.30
N PRO A 392 17.89 3.55 6.05
CA PRO A 392 17.86 3.50 7.50
C PRO A 392 16.59 2.78 8.00
N ARG A 393 16.67 2.17 9.18
CA ARG A 393 15.57 1.37 9.77
C ARG A 393 14.23 2.11 9.89
N HIS A 394 14.29 3.44 10.04
CA HIS A 394 13.11 4.30 10.18
C HIS A 394 12.64 4.88 8.85
N ALA A 395 13.28 4.50 7.75
CA ALA A 395 12.81 4.89 6.42
C ALA A 395 11.59 4.07 6.00
N THR A 396 10.84 4.61 5.07
CA THR A 396 9.82 3.90 4.32
C THR A 396 10.24 3.83 2.85
N LEU A 397 10.33 2.62 2.30
CA LEU A 397 10.37 2.42 0.86
C LEU A 397 8.94 2.34 0.34
N PHE A 398 8.54 3.23 -0.54
CA PHE A 398 7.34 3.08 -1.34
C PHE A 398 7.74 2.46 -2.69
N VAL A 399 7.16 1.33 -3.06
CA VAL A 399 7.57 0.61 -4.27
C VAL A 399 6.44 0.55 -5.28
N ALA A 400 6.73 0.87 -6.54
CA ALA A 400 5.79 0.78 -7.64
C ALA A 400 5.52 -0.66 -8.06
N SER A 401 4.35 -0.90 -8.62
CA SER A 401 4.02 -2.14 -9.34
C SER A 401 4.94 -2.33 -10.56
N SER A 402 4.74 -3.38 -11.34
CA SER A 402 5.57 -3.81 -12.47
C SER A 402 6.91 -4.43 -12.03
N MET A 403 8.06 -4.02 -12.58
CA MET A 403 9.37 -4.59 -12.22
C MET A 403 9.86 -4.18 -10.84
N PRO A 404 9.77 -2.91 -10.38
CA PRO A 404 10.31 -2.51 -9.09
C PRO A 404 9.92 -3.41 -7.92
N VAL A 405 8.63 -3.79 -7.82
CA VAL A 405 8.17 -4.69 -6.75
C VAL A 405 8.71 -6.12 -6.89
N ARG A 406 9.03 -6.56 -8.10
CA ARG A 406 9.64 -7.88 -8.37
C ARG A 406 11.13 -7.88 -8.11
N ASP A 407 11.78 -6.76 -8.33
CA ASP A 407 13.20 -6.58 -8.02
C ASP A 407 13.43 -6.63 -6.52
N ILE A 408 12.62 -5.93 -5.72
CA ILE A 408 12.71 -6.05 -4.26
C ILE A 408 12.29 -7.44 -3.78
N GLU A 409 11.38 -8.14 -4.44
CA GLU A 409 11.01 -9.51 -4.09
C GLU A 409 12.20 -10.45 -4.21
N THR A 410 12.98 -10.34 -5.29
CA THR A 410 14.07 -11.25 -5.62
C THR A 410 15.40 -10.86 -4.97
N PHE A 411 15.71 -9.55 -4.89
CA PHE A 411 17.05 -9.07 -4.54
C PHE A 411 17.15 -8.35 -3.20
N TRP A 412 16.04 -8.13 -2.50
CA TRP A 412 16.02 -7.45 -1.20
C TRP A 412 16.57 -8.36 -0.09
N PRO A 413 17.60 -7.91 0.66
CA PRO A 413 18.25 -8.75 1.67
C PRO A 413 17.39 -8.92 2.93
N VAL A 414 17.71 -9.95 3.73
CA VAL A 414 17.22 -10.07 5.10
C VAL A 414 17.98 -9.11 6.00
N ARG A 415 17.26 -8.40 6.88
CA ARG A 415 17.84 -7.56 7.94
C ARG A 415 17.21 -7.88 9.28
N SER A 416 17.94 -7.64 10.37
CA SER A 416 17.40 -7.75 11.74
C SER A 416 16.32 -6.68 11.99
N ASP A 417 16.48 -5.49 11.40
CA ASP A 417 15.59 -4.35 11.53
C ASP A 417 15.40 -3.67 10.15
N PRO A 418 14.57 -4.25 9.26
CA PRO A 418 14.37 -3.72 7.93
C PRO A 418 13.54 -2.44 7.97
N PRO A 419 13.73 -1.53 6.99
CA PRO A 419 12.83 -0.42 6.79
C PRO A 419 11.43 -0.92 6.43
N ARG A 420 10.44 -0.06 6.59
CA ARG A 420 9.06 -0.33 6.19
C ARG A 420 8.95 -0.30 4.66
N VAL A 421 8.21 -1.24 4.09
CA VAL A 421 7.90 -1.25 2.65
C VAL A 421 6.41 -1.07 2.45
N LEU A 422 6.01 -0.07 1.66
CA LEU A 422 4.63 0.23 1.27
C LEU A 422 4.48 0.16 -0.25
N CYS A 423 3.26 -0.04 -0.72
CA CYS A 423 2.94 -0.14 -2.14
C CYS A 423 1.43 -0.01 -2.41
N ASN A 424 1.06 0.21 -3.67
CA ASN A 424 -0.31 0.09 -4.15
C ASN A 424 -0.50 -1.31 -4.78
N ARG A 425 -0.78 -2.29 -3.93
CA ARG A 425 -0.89 -3.72 -4.33
C ARG A 425 -2.25 -4.33 -3.98
N GLY A 426 -3.28 -3.51 -3.82
CA GLY A 426 -4.67 -3.95 -3.79
C GLY A 426 -5.12 -4.37 -5.18
N ALA A 427 -5.22 -3.41 -6.08
CA ALA A 427 -5.57 -3.62 -7.49
C ALA A 427 -4.34 -3.83 -8.40
N ASN A 428 -3.14 -3.58 -7.89
CA ASN A 428 -1.87 -3.73 -8.60
C ASN A 428 -1.65 -2.73 -9.78
N GLY A 429 -2.29 -1.57 -9.76
CA GLY A 429 -2.11 -0.52 -10.75
C GLY A 429 -0.73 0.14 -10.67
N ILE A 430 -0.42 0.97 -11.68
CA ILE A 430 0.76 1.85 -11.69
C ILE A 430 0.36 3.31 -11.46
N ASP A 431 -0.94 3.58 -11.45
CA ASP A 431 -1.54 4.89 -11.22
C ASP A 431 -1.38 5.35 -9.77
N GLY A 432 -1.29 6.65 -9.56
CA GLY A 432 -1.27 7.29 -8.24
C GLY A 432 -0.09 6.90 -7.34
N THR A 433 0.95 6.28 -7.88
CA THR A 433 2.09 5.79 -7.08
C THR A 433 2.90 6.94 -6.48
N VAL A 434 3.16 8.00 -7.24
CA VAL A 434 3.85 9.22 -6.77
C VAL A 434 3.03 9.91 -5.69
N SER A 435 1.75 10.11 -5.96
CA SER A 435 0.81 10.73 -5.02
C SER A 435 0.74 9.96 -3.70
N SER A 436 0.67 8.62 -3.75
CA SER A 436 0.67 7.77 -2.55
C SER A 436 1.99 7.85 -1.78
N ALA A 437 3.12 7.91 -2.46
CA ALA A 437 4.43 8.08 -1.81
C ALA A 437 4.54 9.42 -1.08
N PHE A 438 4.04 10.52 -1.68
CA PHE A 438 3.94 11.81 -0.98
C PHE A 438 2.97 11.77 0.20
N GLY A 439 1.86 11.03 0.07
CA GLY A 439 0.95 10.79 1.18
C GLY A 439 1.64 10.07 2.35
N ALA A 440 2.46 9.07 2.05
CA ALA A 440 3.27 8.40 3.05
C ALA A 440 4.31 9.34 3.69
N ALA A 441 4.91 10.25 2.92
CA ALA A 441 5.83 11.27 3.43
C ALA A 441 5.14 12.27 4.37
N ALA A 442 3.89 12.61 4.10
CA ALA A 442 3.09 13.50 4.95
C ALA A 442 2.76 12.91 6.34
N ALA A 443 2.85 11.59 6.50
CA ALA A 443 2.69 10.94 7.82
C ALA A 443 3.81 11.33 8.81
N GLY A 444 5.01 11.66 8.32
CA GLY A 444 6.08 12.22 9.14
C GLY A 444 6.93 11.20 9.92
N ASP A 445 6.81 9.90 9.64
CA ASP A 445 7.48 8.84 10.41
C ASP A 445 8.94 8.57 10.00
N GLY A 446 9.55 9.42 9.16
CA GLY A 446 10.92 9.28 8.68
C GLY A 446 11.05 9.54 7.18
N PRO A 447 12.26 9.36 6.60
CA PRO A 447 12.46 9.60 5.17
C PRO A 447 11.68 8.56 4.32
N VAL A 448 11.07 9.05 3.25
CA VAL A 448 10.39 8.20 2.27
C VAL A 448 11.19 8.18 0.97
N VAL A 449 11.44 6.97 0.48
CA VAL A 449 12.06 6.71 -0.82
C VAL A 449 11.03 6.02 -1.71
N LEU A 450 10.84 6.52 -2.92
CA LEU A 450 9.98 5.93 -3.94
C LEU A 450 10.85 5.23 -4.99
N LEU A 451 10.69 3.92 -5.16
CA LEU A 451 11.27 3.17 -6.27
C LEU A 451 10.21 2.98 -7.35
N ILE A 452 10.44 3.55 -8.54
CA ILE A 452 9.42 3.65 -9.59
C ILE A 452 10.02 3.52 -10.99
N GLY A 453 9.29 2.90 -11.93
CA GLY A 453 9.63 2.89 -13.34
C GLY A 453 9.12 4.13 -14.08
N ASP A 454 9.69 4.40 -15.26
CA ASP A 454 9.42 5.56 -16.11
C ASP A 454 7.94 5.67 -16.54
N VAL A 455 7.30 4.58 -16.96
CA VAL A 455 5.88 4.60 -17.34
C VAL A 455 4.98 4.92 -16.15
N ALA A 456 5.27 4.36 -14.98
CA ALA A 456 4.50 4.63 -13.77
C ALA A 456 4.67 6.08 -13.28
N LEU A 457 5.88 6.64 -13.41
CA LEU A 457 6.15 8.05 -13.11
C LEU A 457 5.41 8.97 -14.09
N ALA A 458 5.49 8.68 -15.39
CA ALA A 458 4.77 9.44 -16.43
C ALA A 458 3.25 9.43 -16.19
N TYR A 459 2.71 8.30 -15.72
CA TYR A 459 1.27 8.18 -15.42
C TYR A 459 0.81 9.11 -14.30
N ASP A 460 1.64 9.36 -13.29
CA ASP A 460 1.30 10.14 -12.09
C ASP A 460 2.20 11.39 -11.91
N LEU A 461 2.62 12.02 -13.00
CA LEU A 461 3.43 13.25 -12.97
C LEU A 461 2.78 14.37 -12.18
N GLY A 462 1.44 14.48 -12.22
CA GLY A 462 0.67 15.46 -11.43
C GLY A 462 0.91 15.33 -9.93
N GLY A 463 1.20 14.14 -9.45
CA GLY A 463 1.54 13.88 -8.04
C GLY A 463 2.79 14.60 -7.55
N LEU A 464 3.74 14.93 -8.45
CA LEU A 464 4.96 15.68 -8.13
C LEU A 464 4.67 17.10 -7.61
N LEU A 465 3.49 17.64 -7.88
CA LEU A 465 3.08 18.96 -7.39
C LEU A 465 3.08 19.03 -5.84
N ALA A 466 2.95 17.91 -5.15
CA ALA A 466 3.02 17.86 -3.69
C ALA A 466 4.38 18.29 -3.13
N ALA A 467 5.48 18.14 -3.88
CA ALA A 467 6.81 18.59 -3.47
C ALA A 467 6.86 20.09 -3.19
N SER A 468 6.40 20.89 -4.15
CA SER A 468 6.43 22.37 -4.04
C SER A 468 5.21 22.92 -3.32
N ARG A 469 4.01 22.37 -3.58
CA ARG A 469 2.76 22.92 -3.03
C ARG A 469 2.55 22.60 -1.56
N LEU A 470 2.99 21.42 -1.10
CA LEU A 470 2.82 20.97 0.29
C LEU A 470 4.14 20.96 1.07
N ASP A 471 5.23 21.40 0.46
CA ASP A 471 6.59 21.42 1.05
C ASP A 471 6.99 20.04 1.62
N LEU A 472 6.68 18.98 0.88
CA LEU A 472 6.95 17.60 1.28
C LEU A 472 8.25 17.08 0.67
N LYS A 473 8.98 16.30 1.45
CA LYS A 473 10.21 15.67 1.03
C LYS A 473 9.99 14.22 0.60
N LEU A 474 10.35 13.91 -0.64
CA LEU A 474 10.37 12.55 -1.21
C LEU A 474 11.66 12.35 -2.01
N THR A 475 12.35 11.23 -1.77
CA THR A 475 13.47 10.81 -2.63
C THR A 475 12.92 9.81 -3.65
N ILE A 476 12.98 10.15 -4.93
CA ILE A 476 12.51 9.32 -6.03
C ILE A 476 13.71 8.64 -6.67
N VAL A 477 13.72 7.32 -6.71
CA VAL A 477 14.65 6.49 -7.49
C VAL A 477 13.89 6.01 -8.71
N LEU A 478 14.19 6.65 -9.85
CA LEU A 478 13.56 6.39 -11.13
C LEU A 478 14.37 5.37 -11.92
N LEU A 479 13.75 4.22 -12.21
CA LEU A 479 14.28 3.21 -13.11
C LEU A 479 13.75 3.51 -14.52
N ASN A 480 14.55 4.16 -15.34
CA ASN A 480 14.19 4.51 -16.71
C ASN A 480 14.79 3.50 -17.69
N ASN A 481 13.98 2.53 -18.08
CA ASN A 481 14.32 1.50 -19.07
C ASN A 481 13.57 1.68 -20.40
N GLU A 482 13.00 2.85 -20.61
CA GLU A 482 12.24 3.23 -21.81
C GLU A 482 11.05 2.32 -22.10
N GLY A 483 10.20 2.12 -21.07
CA GLY A 483 8.91 1.47 -21.27
C GLY A 483 8.54 0.39 -20.25
N GLY A 484 7.54 -0.40 -20.58
CA GLY A 484 6.98 -1.44 -19.72
C GLY A 484 7.83 -2.71 -19.66
N GLY A 485 8.97 -2.68 -18.97
CA GLY A 485 9.94 -3.79 -18.90
C GLY A 485 9.36 -5.14 -18.44
N ILE A 486 8.26 -5.14 -17.69
CA ILE A 486 7.58 -6.39 -17.28
C ILE A 486 7.14 -7.24 -18.48
N PHE A 487 6.78 -6.60 -19.59
CA PHE A 487 6.27 -7.31 -20.77
C PHE A 487 7.34 -8.15 -21.46
N ASP A 488 8.63 -7.82 -21.30
CA ASP A 488 9.75 -8.60 -21.84
C ASP A 488 9.88 -9.98 -21.16
N PHE A 489 9.34 -10.14 -19.96
CA PHE A 489 9.26 -11.42 -19.25
C PHE A 489 8.03 -12.26 -19.64
N LEU A 490 7.16 -11.75 -20.50
CA LEU A 490 5.93 -12.42 -20.90
C LEU A 490 6.01 -12.96 -22.33
N PRO A 491 5.23 -13.99 -22.68
CA PRO A 491 5.25 -14.58 -24.03
C PRO A 491 4.98 -13.60 -25.17
N VAL A 492 4.33 -12.48 -24.90
CA VAL A 492 4.00 -11.46 -25.89
C VAL A 492 5.25 -10.85 -26.54
N SER A 493 6.36 -10.74 -25.80
CA SER A 493 7.62 -10.20 -26.32
C SER A 493 8.26 -11.06 -27.42
N GLY A 494 7.93 -12.34 -27.48
CA GLY A 494 8.37 -13.28 -28.52
C GLY A 494 7.30 -13.61 -29.57
N SER A 495 6.13 -12.96 -29.51
CA SER A 495 5.04 -13.22 -30.46
C SER A 495 5.35 -12.63 -31.84
N PRO A 496 5.34 -13.42 -32.92
CA PRO A 496 5.54 -12.90 -34.27
C PRO A 496 4.55 -11.78 -34.63
N MET A 497 3.31 -11.87 -34.17
CA MET A 497 2.29 -10.84 -34.38
C MET A 497 2.66 -9.53 -33.66
N ALA A 498 3.15 -9.63 -32.43
CA ALA A 498 3.52 -8.44 -31.65
C ALA A 498 4.78 -7.75 -32.20
N LEU A 499 5.71 -8.52 -32.79
CA LEU A 499 6.95 -8.00 -33.39
C LEU A 499 6.74 -7.44 -34.80
N ALA A 500 5.62 -7.82 -35.47
CA ALA A 500 5.29 -7.27 -36.77
C ALA A 500 4.96 -5.76 -36.67
N ASP A 501 5.45 -4.98 -37.63
CA ASP A 501 5.16 -3.52 -37.75
C ASP A 501 5.41 -2.71 -36.46
N ASP A 502 6.31 -3.19 -35.60
CA ASP A 502 6.67 -2.56 -34.32
C ASP A 502 5.46 -2.42 -33.33
N LEU A 503 4.49 -3.33 -33.43
CA LEU A 503 3.32 -3.29 -32.55
C LEU A 503 3.69 -3.47 -31.08
N TYR A 504 4.69 -4.28 -30.80
CA TYR A 504 5.17 -4.50 -29.42
C TYR A 504 5.64 -3.20 -28.78
N THR A 505 6.54 -2.49 -29.43
CA THR A 505 7.08 -1.21 -28.87
C THR A 505 5.99 -0.19 -28.71
N ARG A 506 5.15 0.02 -29.74
CA ARG A 506 4.15 1.08 -29.74
C ARG A 506 2.96 0.85 -28.81
N HIS A 507 2.52 -0.41 -28.63
CA HIS A 507 1.27 -0.72 -27.95
C HIS A 507 1.41 -1.56 -26.69
N ILE A 508 2.57 -2.17 -26.44
CA ILE A 508 2.83 -3.02 -25.28
C ILE A 508 3.92 -2.40 -24.40
N ALA A 509 5.12 -2.21 -24.93
CA ALA A 509 6.23 -1.62 -24.17
C ALA A 509 6.02 -0.11 -23.90
N THR A 510 5.41 0.60 -24.84
CA THR A 510 4.98 2.01 -24.71
C THR A 510 6.06 2.93 -24.09
N PRO A 511 7.24 3.09 -24.73
CA PRO A 511 8.26 4.01 -24.23
C PRO A 511 7.68 5.42 -24.14
N THR A 512 8.00 6.13 -23.05
CA THR A 512 7.43 7.46 -22.80
C THR A 512 8.04 8.54 -23.67
N GLY A 513 9.32 8.41 -24.01
CA GLY A 513 10.11 9.42 -24.71
C GLY A 513 10.28 10.73 -23.91
N LEU A 514 10.08 10.71 -22.60
CA LEU A 514 10.14 11.88 -21.74
C LEU A 514 11.53 12.09 -21.16
N GLU A 515 11.94 13.37 -21.11
CA GLU A 515 13.12 13.85 -20.39
C GLU A 515 12.73 14.23 -18.96
N PHE A 516 12.95 13.32 -17.99
CA PHE A 516 12.49 13.52 -16.62
C PHE A 516 13.21 14.64 -15.86
N ALA A 517 14.40 15.06 -16.32
CA ALA A 517 15.04 16.27 -15.83
C ALA A 517 14.14 17.52 -15.96
N GLY A 518 13.40 17.62 -17.07
CA GLY A 518 12.42 18.68 -17.27
C GLY A 518 11.24 18.61 -16.28
N ALA A 519 10.76 17.42 -15.98
CA ALA A 519 9.72 17.22 -14.98
C ALA A 519 10.23 17.57 -13.57
N ALA A 520 11.41 17.12 -13.19
CA ALA A 520 12.03 17.46 -11.92
C ALA A 520 12.16 18.98 -11.74
N ALA A 521 12.66 19.68 -12.75
CA ALA A 521 12.79 21.14 -12.74
C ALA A 521 11.44 21.86 -12.61
N LEU A 522 10.40 21.39 -13.35
CA LEU A 522 9.05 21.97 -13.31
C LEU A 522 8.44 21.93 -11.91
N TYR A 523 8.66 20.84 -11.18
CA TYR A 523 8.09 20.64 -9.85
C TYR A 523 9.03 20.98 -8.69
N GLY A 524 10.24 21.51 -8.99
CA GLY A 524 11.18 22.00 -7.98
C GLY A 524 11.97 20.90 -7.26
N LEU A 525 12.16 19.74 -7.89
CA LEU A 525 12.99 18.66 -7.37
C LEU A 525 14.45 18.87 -7.81
N SER A 526 15.41 18.50 -6.94
CA SER A 526 16.78 18.26 -7.41
C SER A 526 16.81 17.00 -8.27
N TYR A 527 17.67 17.00 -9.29
CA TYR A 527 17.77 15.91 -10.24
C TYR A 527 19.22 15.51 -10.47
N GLU A 528 19.46 14.21 -10.52
CA GLU A 528 20.76 13.62 -10.78
C GLU A 528 20.61 12.30 -11.54
N THR A 529 21.45 12.09 -12.56
CA THR A 529 21.57 10.82 -13.27
C THR A 529 22.79 10.06 -12.77
N VAL A 530 22.66 8.76 -12.55
CA VAL A 530 23.74 7.90 -12.06
C VAL A 530 23.89 6.65 -12.93
N SER A 531 25.12 6.17 -13.11
CA SER A 531 25.45 5.06 -14.00
C SER A 531 26.14 3.89 -13.31
N ASP A 532 26.62 4.08 -12.08
CA ASP A 532 27.34 3.05 -11.32
C ASP A 532 26.89 3.02 -9.85
N VAL A 533 27.21 1.94 -9.16
CA VAL A 533 26.82 1.71 -7.76
C VAL A 533 27.42 2.75 -6.81
N PRO A 534 28.72 3.14 -6.89
CA PRO A 534 29.26 4.20 -6.04
C PRO A 534 28.55 5.55 -6.21
N ALA A 535 28.25 5.96 -7.46
CA ALA A 535 27.51 7.19 -7.74
C ALA A 535 26.09 7.14 -7.17
N PHE A 536 25.39 5.98 -7.32
CA PHE A 536 24.07 5.78 -6.75
C PHE A 536 24.07 5.91 -5.22
N ARG A 537 25.02 5.28 -4.53
CA ARG A 537 25.16 5.38 -3.07
C ARG A 537 25.35 6.83 -2.63
N ALA A 538 26.25 7.56 -3.28
CA ALA A 538 26.52 8.97 -2.97
C ALA A 538 25.30 9.86 -3.26
N ALA A 539 24.58 9.64 -4.37
CA ALA A 539 23.36 10.37 -4.70
C ALA A 539 22.24 10.12 -3.69
N LEU A 540 22.03 8.87 -3.29
CA LEU A 540 21.03 8.50 -2.30
C LEU A 540 21.34 9.14 -0.93
N GLU A 541 22.59 9.13 -0.50
CA GLU A 541 23.02 9.77 0.74
C GLU A 541 22.74 11.28 0.72
N ARG A 542 23.11 11.97 -0.39
CA ARG A 542 22.82 13.40 -0.57
C ARG A 542 21.32 13.68 -0.53
N ALA A 543 20.52 12.89 -1.24
CA ALA A 543 19.07 13.05 -1.30
C ALA A 543 18.43 12.85 0.08
N LEU A 544 18.84 11.82 0.83
CA LEU A 544 18.35 11.57 2.18
C LEU A 544 18.74 12.67 3.17
N ALA A 545 19.95 13.25 3.06
CA ALA A 545 20.41 14.35 3.90
C ALA A 545 19.84 15.73 3.49
N GLY A 546 19.45 15.91 2.24
CA GLY A 546 18.90 17.15 1.70
C GLY A 546 17.57 17.56 2.33
N ARG A 547 17.13 18.82 2.11
CA ARG A 547 15.87 19.34 2.67
C ARG A 547 14.67 19.18 1.74
N GLY A 548 14.86 19.27 0.42
CA GLY A 548 13.81 19.16 -0.59
C GLY A 548 13.65 17.77 -1.16
N SER A 549 12.65 17.60 -2.02
CA SER A 549 12.48 16.39 -2.82
C SER A 549 13.59 16.26 -3.88
N ALA A 550 13.97 15.01 -4.17
CA ALA A 550 15.05 14.68 -5.12
C ALA A 550 14.61 13.54 -6.04
N MET A 551 15.11 13.57 -7.28
CA MET A 551 14.97 12.48 -8.25
C MET A 551 16.35 12.00 -8.68
N ILE A 552 16.61 10.71 -8.47
CA ILE A 552 17.83 10.01 -8.91
C ILE A 552 17.38 9.08 -10.04
N GLU A 553 17.84 9.36 -11.25
CA GLU A 553 17.50 8.58 -12.44
C GLU A 553 18.58 7.58 -12.76
N VAL A 554 18.17 6.33 -12.92
CA VAL A 554 18.98 5.19 -13.34
C VAL A 554 18.51 4.75 -14.71
N HIS A 555 19.35 4.88 -15.72
CA HIS A 555 19.07 4.40 -17.07
C HIS A 555 19.38 2.91 -17.19
N GLY A 556 18.52 2.19 -17.90
CA GLY A 556 18.67 0.78 -18.19
C GLY A 556 18.07 0.40 -19.53
N GLU A 557 18.29 -0.84 -19.94
CA GLU A 557 17.64 -1.44 -21.10
C GLU A 557 16.78 -2.62 -20.66
N ARG A 558 15.54 -2.70 -21.14
CA ARG A 558 14.58 -3.74 -20.77
C ARG A 558 15.08 -5.15 -21.05
N THR A 559 15.65 -5.37 -22.26
CA THR A 559 16.19 -6.69 -22.64
C THR A 559 17.39 -7.09 -21.81
N ALA A 560 18.32 -6.17 -21.55
CA ALA A 560 19.47 -6.42 -20.68
C ALA A 560 19.04 -6.74 -19.24
N ASN A 561 18.03 -6.02 -18.70
CA ASN A 561 17.46 -6.33 -17.39
C ASN A 561 16.83 -7.73 -17.34
N MET A 562 16.04 -8.11 -18.35
CA MET A 562 15.45 -9.45 -18.44
C MET A 562 16.54 -10.54 -18.49
N GLU A 563 17.59 -10.34 -19.29
CA GLU A 563 18.71 -11.28 -19.38
C GLU A 563 19.48 -11.40 -18.07
N LEU A 564 19.69 -10.29 -17.35
CA LEU A 564 20.33 -10.27 -16.05
C LEU A 564 19.54 -11.11 -15.03
N HIS A 565 18.23 -10.94 -14.96
CA HIS A 565 17.37 -11.78 -14.12
C HIS A 565 17.50 -13.27 -14.46
N ARG A 566 17.46 -13.63 -15.75
CA ARG A 566 17.60 -15.02 -16.19
C ARG A 566 18.96 -15.61 -15.82
N ARG A 567 20.04 -14.83 -15.96
CA ARG A 567 21.38 -15.24 -15.53
C ARG A 567 21.45 -15.48 -14.03
N ALA A 568 20.85 -14.57 -13.22
CA ALA A 568 20.81 -14.73 -11.78
C ALA A 568 20.07 -16.00 -11.36
N TRP A 569 18.90 -16.27 -11.95
CA TRP A 569 18.14 -17.50 -11.67
C TRP A 569 18.90 -18.77 -12.11
N SER A 570 19.57 -18.75 -13.26
CA SER A 570 20.39 -19.88 -13.74
C SER A 570 21.56 -20.11 -12.80
N ALA A 571 22.29 -19.07 -12.40
CA ALA A 571 23.42 -19.17 -11.49
C ALA A 571 23.02 -19.79 -10.13
N VAL A 572 21.85 -19.40 -9.59
CA VAL A 572 21.30 -20.03 -8.37
C VAL A 572 21.00 -21.50 -8.61
N SER A 573 20.32 -21.86 -9.71
CA SER A 573 20.00 -23.26 -10.03
C SER A 573 21.25 -24.11 -10.18
N ASP A 574 22.30 -23.59 -10.82
CA ASP A 574 23.58 -24.32 -11.02
C ASP A 574 24.35 -24.49 -9.70
N ARG A 575 24.28 -23.48 -8.80
CA ARG A 575 24.95 -23.53 -7.49
C ARG A 575 24.27 -24.50 -6.52
N LEU A 576 23.00 -24.84 -6.74
CA LEU A 576 22.23 -25.77 -5.91
C LEU A 576 22.39 -27.24 -6.33
N ARG A 577 22.86 -27.50 -7.55
CA ARG A 577 23.23 -28.84 -8.02
C ARG A 577 24.49 -29.32 -7.32
#